data_de42deca1b598f235bacecd846446483
#
_entry.id   de42deca1b598f235bacecd846446483
#
_cell.length_a   1.000
_cell.length_b   1.000
_cell.length_c   1.000
_cell.angle_alpha   90.00
_cell.angle_beta   90.00
_cell.angle_gamma   90.00
#
_symmetry.space_group_name_H-M   'P 1'
#
loop_
_entity.id
_entity.type
_entity.pdbx_description
1 polymer ?
#
loop_
_entity_poly.entity_id
_entity_poly.type
_entity_poly.pdbx_seq_one_letter_code
_entity_poly.pdbx_strand_id
1 'polypeptide(L)'
;ANLQTRLSGSALGAERAMWDATLERGMVELRHKQILARVDVLNSINTQAMLVAGAAVQSIGGESLESLDASENLWHRLLSYLFVGTTAFTLACALWVIVTASNIIMLSQQAVLQGSSAADVATTDAILTRKVADIRLFYLAAIGGLLVSSLFMVWINMSITNPAITMIIFYAFVKFMISTIMRTYEEFEAKTSLRPNARE
;
A
#
# COMPACT_ATOMS: atom_id res chain seq x y z
N ALA A 1 42.81 49.08 -13.67
CA ALA A 1 41.37 48.92 -13.27
C ALA A 1 40.69 47.69 -13.90
N ASN A 2 41.06 47.23 -15.11
CA ASN A 2 40.36 46.16 -15.85
C ASN A 2 40.67 44.71 -15.39
N LEU A 3 41.73 44.44 -14.67
CA LEU A 3 42.10 43.09 -14.23
C LEU A 3 41.32 42.67 -12.96
N GLN A 4 41.13 43.61 -12.03
CA GLN A 4 40.40 43.36 -10.79
C GLN A 4 38.90 43.10 -11.03
N THR A 5 38.27 43.78 -11.98
CA THR A 5 36.88 43.58 -12.36
C THR A 5 36.67 42.26 -13.09
N ARG A 6 37.62 41.75 -13.85
CA ARG A 6 37.57 40.44 -14.49
C ARG A 6 37.76 39.30 -13.50
N LEU A 7 38.63 39.45 -12.51
CA LEU A 7 38.86 38.46 -11.46
C LEU A 7 37.65 38.34 -10.51
N SER A 8 37.00 39.44 -10.16
CA SER A 8 35.81 39.45 -9.34
C SER A 8 34.58 38.81 -10.07
N GLY A 9 34.47 39.05 -11.38
CA GLY A 9 33.41 38.43 -12.19
C GLY A 9 33.58 36.93 -12.34
N SER A 10 34.81 36.42 -12.47
CA SER A 10 35.10 35.00 -12.54
C SER A 10 34.90 34.28 -11.21
N ALA A 11 35.23 34.91 -10.07
CA ALA A 11 35.01 34.38 -8.74
C ALA A 11 33.52 34.27 -8.40
N LEU A 12 32.73 35.30 -8.73
CA LEU A 12 31.27 35.26 -8.56
C LEU A 12 30.60 34.20 -9.46
N GLY A 13 31.12 33.98 -10.66
CA GLY A 13 30.65 32.92 -11.56
C GLY A 13 30.93 31.52 -11.01
N ALA A 14 32.14 31.31 -10.48
CA ALA A 14 32.51 30.03 -9.86
C ALA A 14 31.71 29.76 -8.58
N GLU A 15 31.45 30.78 -7.78
CA GLU A 15 30.63 30.68 -6.57
C GLU A 15 29.18 30.32 -6.88
N ARG A 16 28.57 30.95 -7.90
CA ARG A 16 27.22 30.57 -8.36
C ARG A 16 27.17 29.14 -8.87
N ALA A 17 28.12 28.72 -9.68
CA ALA A 17 28.19 27.35 -10.19
C ALA A 17 28.33 26.32 -9.04
N MET A 18 29.04 26.65 -7.99
CA MET A 18 29.17 25.81 -6.80
C MET A 18 27.88 25.74 -5.99
N TRP A 19 27.14 26.85 -5.85
CA TRP A 19 25.82 26.88 -5.22
C TRP A 19 24.80 26.09 -6.01
N ASP A 20 24.75 26.23 -7.33
CA ASP A 20 23.85 25.49 -8.21
C ASP A 20 24.12 23.97 -8.14
N ALA A 21 25.39 23.57 -8.17
CA ALA A 21 25.78 22.17 -8.01
C ALA A 21 25.40 21.58 -6.62
N THR A 22 25.50 22.40 -5.57
CA THR A 22 25.14 22.00 -4.22
C THR A 22 23.62 21.84 -4.07
N LEU A 23 22.85 22.77 -4.65
CA LEU A 23 21.38 22.69 -4.68
C LEU A 23 20.91 21.48 -5.48
N GLU A 24 21.52 21.20 -6.64
CA GLU A 24 21.19 20.04 -7.45
C GLU A 24 21.45 18.73 -6.69
N ARG A 25 22.60 18.60 -6.03
CA ARG A 25 22.91 17.45 -5.15
C ARG A 25 21.90 17.31 -4.02
N GLY A 26 21.54 18.41 -3.36
CA GLY A 26 20.54 18.41 -2.29
C GLY A 26 19.16 17.96 -2.77
N MET A 27 18.76 18.39 -3.97
CA MET A 27 17.48 17.93 -4.56
C MET A 27 17.49 16.44 -4.91
N VAL A 28 18.59 15.93 -5.47
CA VAL A 28 18.76 14.51 -5.78
C VAL A 28 18.71 13.67 -4.49
N GLU A 29 19.40 14.12 -3.44
CA GLU A 29 19.38 13.43 -2.14
C GLU A 29 17.98 13.39 -1.51
N LEU A 30 17.23 14.49 -1.57
CA LEU A 30 15.86 14.55 -1.08
C LEU A 30 14.94 13.59 -1.84
N ARG A 31 15.05 13.55 -3.16
CA ARG A 31 14.28 12.60 -4.00
C ARG A 31 14.66 11.16 -3.70
N HIS A 32 15.93 10.89 -3.49
CA HIS A 32 16.39 9.56 -3.10
C HIS A 32 15.76 9.11 -1.77
N LYS A 33 15.74 9.98 -0.76
CA LYS A 33 15.06 9.71 0.53
C LYS A 33 13.56 9.49 0.36
N GLN A 34 12.90 10.22 -0.54
CA GLN A 34 11.48 10.01 -0.84
C GLN A 34 11.20 8.63 -1.47
N ILE A 35 12.04 8.21 -2.42
CA ILE A 35 11.92 6.89 -3.04
C ILE A 35 12.13 5.79 -1.99
N LEU A 36 13.16 5.90 -1.15
CA LEU A 36 13.41 4.93 -0.08
C LEU A 36 12.22 4.82 0.88
N ALA A 37 11.66 5.94 1.32
CA ALA A 37 10.48 5.94 2.20
C ALA A 37 9.27 5.24 1.55
N ARG A 38 9.08 5.39 0.24
CA ARG A 38 8.01 4.69 -0.49
C ARG A 38 8.29 3.19 -0.65
N VAL A 39 9.54 2.82 -0.88
CA VAL A 39 9.96 1.42 -0.91
C VAL A 39 9.71 0.75 0.43
N ASP A 40 9.97 1.42 1.55
CA ASP A 40 9.70 0.91 2.89
C ASP A 40 8.19 0.69 3.12
N VAL A 41 7.35 1.62 2.68
CA VAL A 41 5.88 1.45 2.73
C VAL A 41 5.44 0.25 1.89
N LEU A 42 5.97 0.10 0.67
CA LEU A 42 5.66 -1.06 -0.20
C LEU A 42 6.11 -2.37 0.42
N ASN A 43 7.27 -2.40 1.05
CA ASN A 43 7.78 -3.58 1.74
C ASN A 43 6.91 -3.97 2.94
N SER A 44 6.42 -2.98 3.69
CA SER A 44 5.44 -3.20 4.76
C SER A 44 4.13 -3.79 4.24
N ILE A 45 3.57 -3.22 3.15
CA ILE A 45 2.36 -3.75 2.50
C ILE A 45 2.58 -5.18 1.98
N ASN A 46 3.73 -5.44 1.38
CA ASN A 46 4.10 -6.76 0.87
C ASN A 46 4.13 -7.81 1.99
N THR A 47 4.77 -7.49 3.11
CA THR A 47 4.81 -8.37 4.29
C THR A 47 3.41 -8.64 4.85
N GLN A 48 2.57 -7.62 4.94
CA GLN A 48 1.19 -7.78 5.40
C GLN A 48 0.34 -8.60 4.41
N ALA A 49 0.53 -8.42 3.10
CA ALA A 49 -0.14 -9.21 2.07
C ALA A 49 0.25 -10.68 2.13
N MET A 50 1.51 -11.01 2.46
CA MET A 50 1.96 -12.38 2.70
C MET A 50 1.21 -13.02 3.89
N LEU A 51 0.99 -12.28 4.98
CA LEU A 51 0.22 -12.76 6.12
C LEU A 51 -1.25 -13.03 5.74
N VAL A 52 -1.86 -12.12 4.96
CA VAL A 52 -3.23 -12.31 4.46
C VAL A 52 -3.33 -13.52 3.54
N ALA A 53 -2.36 -13.71 2.63
CA ALA A 53 -2.30 -14.88 1.76
C ALA A 53 -2.15 -16.17 2.57
N GLY A 54 -1.28 -16.19 3.58
CA GLY A 54 -1.09 -17.33 4.48
C GLY A 54 -2.36 -17.69 5.24
N ALA A 55 -3.08 -16.68 5.78
CA ALA A 55 -4.36 -16.89 6.44
C ALA A 55 -5.44 -17.45 5.48
N ALA A 56 -5.48 -16.94 4.23
CA ALA A 56 -6.41 -17.44 3.22
C ALA A 56 -6.12 -18.91 2.85
N VAL A 57 -4.86 -19.28 2.66
CA VAL A 57 -4.45 -20.67 2.39
C VAL A 57 -4.82 -21.59 3.56
N GLN A 58 -4.55 -21.16 4.80
CA GLN A 58 -4.88 -21.92 5.99
C GLN A 58 -6.40 -22.13 6.14
N SER A 59 -7.21 -21.14 5.76
CA SER A 59 -8.67 -21.23 5.79
C SER A 59 -9.20 -22.26 4.78
N ILE A 60 -8.54 -22.45 3.63
CA ILE A 60 -8.92 -23.46 2.63
C ILE A 60 -8.46 -24.87 3.06
N GLY A 61 -7.29 -24.98 3.71
CA GLY A 61 -6.70 -26.27 4.10
C GLY A 61 -7.29 -26.92 5.35
N GLY A 62 -8.24 -26.27 6.04
CA GLY A 62 -8.87 -26.82 7.24
C GLY A 62 -9.90 -27.91 6.92
N GLU A 63 -10.16 -28.80 7.90
CA GLU A 63 -11.12 -29.93 7.83
C GLU A 63 -12.57 -29.54 7.44
N SER A 64 -12.84 -28.23 7.38
CA SER A 64 -14.15 -27.67 7.03
C SER A 64 -14.64 -28.00 5.61
N LEU A 65 -13.74 -28.30 4.67
CA LEU A 65 -14.13 -28.63 3.28
C LEU A 65 -14.76 -30.00 3.14
N GLU A 66 -14.31 -31.02 3.88
CA GLU A 66 -14.87 -32.37 3.84
C GLU A 66 -16.28 -32.44 4.45
N SER A 67 -16.54 -31.67 5.50
CA SER A 67 -17.85 -31.58 6.13
C SER A 67 -18.89 -30.80 5.31
N LEU A 68 -18.45 -29.97 4.38
CA LEU A 68 -19.29 -29.09 3.56
C LEU A 68 -19.97 -29.83 2.40
N ASP A 69 -19.33 -30.87 1.87
CA ASP A 69 -19.88 -31.68 0.76
C ASP A 69 -20.93 -32.67 1.22
N ALA A 70 -20.95 -33.00 2.52
CA ALA A 70 -21.88 -33.96 3.13
C ALA A 70 -23.23 -33.35 3.56
N SER A 71 -23.42 -32.02 3.48
CA SER A 71 -24.67 -31.42 3.92
C SER A 71 -25.75 -31.43 2.85
N GLU A 72 -26.92 -32.04 3.19
CA GLU A 72 -28.11 -32.06 2.32
C GLU A 72 -28.81 -30.72 2.18
N ASN A 73 -28.46 -29.71 3.00
CA ASN A 73 -29.08 -28.39 2.99
C ASN A 73 -28.52 -27.51 1.91
N LEU A 74 -29.35 -27.10 0.97
CA LEU A 74 -29.00 -26.20 -0.15
C LEU A 74 -28.38 -24.86 0.33
N TRP A 75 -28.84 -24.36 1.49
CA TRP A 75 -28.31 -23.13 2.10
C TRP A 75 -26.86 -23.30 2.57
N HIS A 76 -26.51 -24.40 3.20
CA HIS A 76 -25.12 -24.65 3.61
C HIS A 76 -24.19 -24.81 2.42
N ARG A 77 -24.65 -25.45 1.35
CA ARG A 77 -23.86 -25.58 0.10
C ARG A 77 -23.60 -24.22 -0.54
N LEU A 78 -24.59 -23.31 -0.58
CA LEU A 78 -24.43 -21.97 -1.10
C LEU A 78 -23.42 -21.17 -0.28
N LEU A 79 -23.51 -21.19 1.05
CA LEU A 79 -22.54 -20.54 1.95
C LEU A 79 -21.12 -21.07 1.75
N SER A 80 -20.99 -22.37 1.54
CA SER A 80 -19.70 -23.01 1.26
C SER A 80 -19.08 -22.51 -0.04
N TYR A 81 -19.84 -22.43 -1.12
CA TYR A 81 -19.35 -21.88 -2.38
C TYR A 81 -18.94 -20.41 -2.25
N LEU A 82 -19.72 -19.60 -1.51
CA LEU A 82 -19.38 -18.21 -1.24
C LEU A 82 -18.10 -18.08 -0.39
N PHE A 83 -17.94 -18.95 0.60
CA PHE A 83 -16.70 -18.99 1.41
C PHE A 83 -15.47 -19.31 0.56
N VAL A 84 -15.52 -20.39 -0.22
CA VAL A 84 -14.41 -20.79 -1.09
C VAL A 84 -14.12 -19.70 -2.13
N GLY A 85 -15.16 -19.14 -2.76
CA GLY A 85 -15.03 -18.08 -3.76
C GLY A 85 -14.40 -16.82 -3.18
N THR A 86 -14.86 -16.36 -2.02
CA THR A 86 -14.29 -15.16 -1.36
C THR A 86 -12.87 -15.41 -0.87
N THR A 87 -12.55 -16.60 -0.37
CA THR A 87 -11.20 -16.94 0.06
C THR A 87 -10.24 -17.03 -1.14
N ALA A 88 -10.66 -17.64 -2.25
CA ALA A 88 -9.89 -17.69 -3.48
C ALA A 88 -9.65 -16.27 -4.05
N PHE A 89 -10.66 -15.41 -4.05
CA PHE A 89 -10.53 -14.01 -4.44
C PHE A 89 -9.52 -13.25 -3.55
N THR A 90 -9.60 -13.43 -2.24
CA THR A 90 -8.67 -12.84 -1.27
C THR A 90 -7.23 -13.27 -1.58
N LEU A 91 -7.02 -14.56 -1.80
CA LEU A 91 -5.71 -15.12 -2.14
C LEU A 91 -5.19 -14.53 -3.45
N ALA A 92 -6.02 -14.45 -4.48
CA ALA A 92 -5.64 -13.88 -5.77
C ALA A 92 -5.23 -12.40 -5.65
N CYS A 93 -6.00 -11.59 -4.91
CA CYS A 93 -5.67 -10.19 -4.65
C CYS A 93 -4.36 -10.06 -3.86
N ALA A 94 -4.17 -10.86 -2.81
CA ALA A 94 -2.94 -10.84 -2.01
C ALA A 94 -1.71 -11.24 -2.83
N LEU A 95 -1.79 -12.29 -3.64
CA LEU A 95 -0.70 -12.72 -4.53
C LEU A 95 -0.39 -11.65 -5.58
N TRP A 96 -1.41 -11.00 -6.15
CA TRP A 96 -1.20 -9.90 -7.08
C TRP A 96 -0.42 -8.74 -6.43
N VAL A 97 -0.78 -8.38 -5.18
CA VAL A 97 -0.08 -7.34 -4.39
C VAL A 97 1.38 -7.75 -4.17
N ILE A 98 1.63 -9.00 -3.74
CA ILE A 98 2.98 -9.50 -3.46
C ILE A 98 3.85 -9.42 -4.71
N VAL A 99 3.38 -9.96 -5.84
CA VAL A 99 4.14 -9.99 -7.10
C VAL A 99 4.39 -8.57 -7.61
N THR A 100 3.37 -7.71 -7.60
CA THR A 100 3.48 -6.35 -8.12
C THR A 100 4.38 -5.49 -7.22
N ALA A 101 4.21 -5.55 -5.90
CA ALA A 101 5.04 -4.80 -4.96
C ALA A 101 6.51 -5.24 -5.04
N SER A 102 6.79 -6.55 -5.08
CA SER A 102 8.15 -7.08 -5.20
C SER A 102 8.84 -6.63 -6.50
N ASN A 103 8.13 -6.68 -7.63
CA ASN A 103 8.66 -6.21 -8.90
C ASN A 103 8.95 -4.69 -8.90
N ILE A 104 8.06 -3.88 -8.31
CA ILE A 104 8.26 -2.44 -8.21
C ILE A 104 9.43 -2.09 -7.29
N ILE A 105 9.58 -2.79 -6.17
CA ILE A 105 10.72 -2.63 -5.26
C ILE A 105 12.02 -2.92 -6.00
N MET A 106 12.10 -4.03 -6.73
CA MET A 106 13.27 -4.42 -7.48
C MET A 106 13.63 -3.40 -8.57
N LEU A 107 12.63 -2.96 -9.36
CA LEU A 107 12.84 -1.97 -10.42
C LEU A 107 13.22 -0.59 -9.86
N SER A 108 12.64 -0.17 -8.73
CA SER A 108 13.00 1.11 -8.10
C SER A 108 14.42 1.10 -7.55
N GLN A 109 14.88 0.00 -6.97
CA GLN A 109 16.26 -0.15 -6.53
C GLN A 109 17.23 -0.12 -7.72
N GLN A 110 16.90 -0.80 -8.81
CA GLN A 110 17.71 -0.77 -10.03
C GLN A 110 17.77 0.63 -10.65
N ALA A 111 16.66 1.35 -10.72
CA ALA A 111 16.60 2.71 -11.22
C ALA A 111 17.43 3.68 -10.38
N VAL A 112 17.44 3.53 -9.05
CA VAL A 112 18.28 4.31 -8.14
C VAL A 112 19.77 4.05 -8.37
N LEU A 113 20.17 2.81 -8.66
CA LEU A 113 21.56 2.45 -8.92
C LEU A 113 22.06 2.92 -10.30
N GLN A 114 21.18 2.96 -11.29
CA GLN A 114 21.52 3.31 -12.68
C GLN A 114 21.23 4.78 -13.02
N GLY A 115 20.37 5.45 -12.24
CA GLY A 115 19.90 6.81 -12.53
C GLY A 115 20.97 7.84 -12.26
N SER A 116 21.56 8.35 -13.34
CA SER A 116 22.51 9.48 -13.31
C SER A 116 21.83 10.83 -13.51
N SER A 117 20.55 10.86 -13.92
CA SER A 117 19.82 12.08 -14.27
C SER A 117 18.65 12.37 -13.33
N ALA A 118 18.51 13.64 -12.93
CA ALA A 118 17.39 14.12 -12.12
C ALA A 118 16.02 13.91 -12.83
N ALA A 119 15.98 13.86 -14.17
CA ALA A 119 14.80 13.62 -14.96
C ALA A 119 14.32 12.16 -14.86
N ASP A 120 15.24 11.19 -14.86
CA ASP A 120 14.94 9.76 -14.74
C ASP A 120 14.34 9.45 -13.36
N VAL A 121 14.88 10.07 -12.32
CA VAL A 121 14.39 9.95 -10.93
C VAL A 121 12.97 10.52 -10.81
N ALA A 122 12.68 11.66 -11.46
CA ALA A 122 11.34 12.26 -11.42
C ALA A 122 10.29 11.40 -12.14
N THR A 123 10.65 10.79 -13.26
CA THR A 123 9.77 9.89 -14.01
C THR A 123 9.48 8.62 -13.21
N THR A 124 10.49 8.05 -12.58
CA THR A 124 10.37 6.87 -11.70
C THR A 124 9.45 7.18 -10.52
N ASP A 125 9.58 8.34 -9.90
CA ASP A 125 8.72 8.76 -8.78
C ASP A 125 7.25 8.90 -9.17
N ALA A 126 6.96 9.46 -10.34
CA ALA A 126 5.59 9.60 -10.86
C ALA A 126 4.93 8.22 -11.12
N ILE A 127 5.67 7.30 -11.75
CA ILE A 127 5.20 5.93 -12.00
C ILE A 127 4.95 5.20 -10.67
N LEU A 128 5.89 5.33 -9.73
CA LEU A 128 5.80 4.70 -8.42
C LEU A 128 4.56 5.18 -7.65
N THR A 129 4.27 6.48 -7.66
CA THR A 129 3.11 7.07 -6.99
C THR A 129 1.79 6.48 -7.49
N ARG A 130 1.64 6.35 -8.80
CA ARG A 130 0.43 5.77 -9.42
C ARG A 130 0.28 4.29 -9.05
N LYS A 131 1.36 3.52 -9.13
CA LYS A 131 1.34 2.08 -8.83
C LYS A 131 1.10 1.77 -7.36
N VAL A 132 1.60 2.60 -6.45
CA VAL A 132 1.33 2.46 -5.01
C VAL A 132 -0.17 2.60 -4.71
N ALA A 133 -0.88 3.49 -5.40
CA ALA A 133 -2.33 3.63 -5.23
C ALA A 133 -3.08 2.36 -5.65
N ASP A 134 -2.73 1.77 -6.80
CA ASP A 134 -3.30 0.51 -7.27
C ASP A 134 -3.04 -0.63 -6.26
N ILE A 135 -1.81 -0.76 -5.78
CA ILE A 135 -1.42 -1.78 -4.79
C ILE A 135 -2.24 -1.65 -3.50
N ARG A 136 -2.43 -0.41 -3.00
CA ARG A 136 -3.25 -0.17 -1.81
C ARG A 136 -4.69 -0.60 -2.01
N LEU A 137 -5.27 -0.35 -3.19
CA LEU A 137 -6.64 -0.75 -3.52
C LEU A 137 -6.78 -2.28 -3.45
N PHE A 138 -5.90 -3.03 -4.12
CA PHE A 138 -5.94 -4.49 -4.10
C PHE A 138 -5.62 -5.07 -2.72
N TYR A 139 -4.75 -4.44 -1.96
CA TYR A 139 -4.49 -4.82 -0.57
C TYR A 139 -5.73 -4.65 0.32
N LEU A 140 -6.45 -3.53 0.20
CA LEU A 140 -7.71 -3.32 0.90
C LEU A 140 -8.78 -4.31 0.46
N ALA A 141 -8.84 -4.65 -0.83
CA ALA A 141 -9.74 -5.68 -1.35
C ALA A 141 -9.41 -7.06 -0.76
N ALA A 142 -8.12 -7.40 -0.62
CA ALA A 142 -7.69 -8.65 0.00
C ALA A 142 -8.08 -8.72 1.49
N ILE A 143 -7.87 -7.65 2.25
CA ILE A 143 -8.32 -7.58 3.66
C ILE A 143 -9.85 -7.70 3.74
N GLY A 144 -10.58 -6.94 2.92
CA GLY A 144 -12.04 -7.00 2.87
C GLY A 144 -12.55 -8.41 2.56
N GLY A 145 -11.94 -9.08 1.58
CA GLY A 145 -12.24 -10.46 1.23
C GLY A 145 -11.97 -11.44 2.38
N LEU A 146 -10.84 -11.28 3.09
CA LEU A 146 -10.53 -12.09 4.27
C LEU A 146 -11.59 -11.92 5.38
N LEU A 147 -12.02 -10.69 5.62
CA LEU A 147 -13.05 -10.38 6.60
C LEU A 147 -14.38 -11.02 6.23
N VAL A 148 -14.80 -10.93 4.97
CA VAL A 148 -16.05 -11.54 4.47
C VAL A 148 -15.96 -13.08 4.53
N SER A 149 -14.83 -13.64 4.14
CA SER A 149 -14.57 -15.07 4.24
C SER A 149 -14.68 -15.58 5.67
N SER A 150 -14.08 -14.84 6.63
CA SER A 150 -14.18 -15.18 8.07
C SER A 150 -15.61 -15.18 8.58
N LEU A 151 -16.47 -14.27 8.09
CA LEU A 151 -17.90 -14.26 8.43
C LEU A 151 -18.61 -15.51 7.90
N PHE A 152 -18.38 -15.90 6.67
CA PHE A 152 -18.96 -17.13 6.12
C PHE A 152 -18.52 -18.38 6.90
N MET A 153 -17.24 -18.43 7.29
CA MET A 153 -16.72 -19.53 8.11
C MET A 153 -17.43 -19.65 9.46
N VAL A 154 -17.70 -18.53 10.12
CA VAL A 154 -18.46 -18.50 11.39
C VAL A 154 -19.90 -19.01 11.19
N TRP A 155 -20.55 -18.60 10.09
CA TRP A 155 -21.92 -19.05 9.77
C TRP A 155 -22.01 -20.53 9.42
N ILE A 156 -20.96 -21.11 8.87
CA ILE A 156 -20.91 -22.55 8.53
C ILE A 156 -20.68 -23.39 9.78
N ASN A 157 -19.81 -22.97 10.68
CA ASN A 157 -19.33 -23.80 11.79
C ASN A 157 -20.12 -23.62 13.10
N MET A 158 -20.96 -22.59 13.23
CA MET A 158 -21.64 -22.30 14.49
C MET A 158 -23.15 -22.36 14.38
N SER A 159 -23.82 -22.70 15.51
CA SER A 159 -25.26 -22.66 15.67
C SER A 159 -25.77 -21.19 15.58
N ILE A 160 -27.03 -21.01 15.16
CA ILE A 160 -27.62 -19.71 14.77
C ILE A 160 -27.43 -18.56 15.77
N THR A 161 -27.32 -18.84 17.06
CA THR A 161 -27.17 -17.79 18.10
C THR A 161 -25.78 -17.14 18.13
N ASN A 162 -24.74 -17.93 17.94
CA ASN A 162 -23.34 -17.45 17.98
C ASN A 162 -22.94 -16.59 16.75
N PRO A 163 -23.35 -16.94 15.52
CA PRO A 163 -23.10 -16.07 14.36
C PRO A 163 -23.72 -14.67 14.51
N ALA A 164 -24.92 -14.55 15.08
CA ALA A 164 -25.57 -13.25 15.26
C ALA A 164 -24.75 -12.31 16.16
N ILE A 165 -24.24 -12.84 17.28
CA ILE A 165 -23.37 -12.07 18.20
C ILE A 165 -22.05 -11.67 17.49
N THR A 166 -21.45 -12.60 16.78
CA THR A 166 -20.21 -12.35 16.04
C THR A 166 -20.41 -11.29 14.96
N MET A 167 -21.55 -11.30 14.25
CA MET A 167 -21.89 -10.29 13.26
C MET A 167 -22.03 -8.89 13.88
N ILE A 168 -22.65 -8.77 15.05
CA ILE A 168 -22.81 -7.49 15.75
C ILE A 168 -21.44 -6.94 16.15
N ILE A 169 -20.59 -7.77 16.74
CA ILE A 169 -19.23 -7.39 17.15
C ILE A 169 -18.41 -6.96 15.92
N PHE A 170 -18.50 -7.74 14.84
CA PHE A 170 -17.77 -7.48 13.62
C PHE A 170 -18.23 -6.20 12.93
N TYR A 171 -19.54 -5.96 12.85
CA TYR A 171 -20.10 -4.72 12.33
C TYR A 171 -19.65 -3.49 13.15
N ALA A 172 -19.70 -3.59 14.49
CA ALA A 172 -19.22 -2.53 15.35
C ALA A 172 -17.73 -2.23 15.13
N PHE A 173 -16.90 -3.28 14.97
CA PHE A 173 -15.47 -3.15 14.71
C PHE A 173 -15.18 -2.51 13.34
N VAL A 174 -15.84 -2.96 12.28
CA VAL A 174 -15.70 -2.39 10.92
C VAL A 174 -16.13 -0.94 10.90
N LYS A 175 -17.26 -0.61 11.55
CA LYS A 175 -17.74 0.78 11.69
C LYS A 175 -16.73 1.64 12.43
N PHE A 176 -16.16 1.14 13.52
CA PHE A 176 -15.12 1.84 14.29
C PHE A 176 -13.86 2.07 13.43
N MET A 177 -13.41 1.06 12.70
CA MET A 177 -12.24 1.14 11.82
C MET A 177 -12.44 2.18 10.71
N ILE A 178 -13.59 2.16 10.02
CA ILE A 178 -13.91 3.15 8.98
C ILE A 178 -13.97 4.56 9.57
N SER A 179 -14.62 4.74 10.72
CA SER A 179 -14.69 6.04 11.40
C SER A 179 -13.31 6.58 11.77
N THR A 180 -12.42 5.72 12.26
CA THR A 180 -11.04 6.10 12.59
C THR A 180 -10.25 6.51 11.36
N ILE A 181 -10.39 5.76 10.25
CA ILE A 181 -9.73 6.09 8.98
C ILE A 181 -10.23 7.45 8.47
N MET A 182 -11.55 7.67 8.42
CA MET A 182 -12.13 8.94 7.94
C MET A 182 -11.66 10.12 8.79
N ARG A 183 -11.68 9.98 10.12
CA ARG A 183 -11.19 11.00 11.04
C ARG A 183 -9.70 11.34 10.80
N THR A 184 -8.89 10.32 10.58
CA THR A 184 -7.46 10.51 10.25
C THR A 184 -7.29 11.28 8.94
N TYR A 185 -8.09 10.96 7.91
CA TYR A 185 -8.07 11.70 6.65
C TYR A 185 -8.46 13.18 6.84
N GLU A 186 -9.52 13.48 7.59
CA GLU A 186 -9.95 14.84 7.88
C GLU A 186 -8.87 15.63 8.63
N GLU A 187 -8.20 15.03 9.62
CA GLU A 187 -7.10 15.66 10.34
C GLU A 187 -5.89 15.99 9.44
N PHE A 188 -5.56 15.11 8.49
CA PHE A 188 -4.50 15.36 7.52
C PHE A 188 -4.87 16.47 6.52
N GLU A 189 -6.09 16.47 6.01
CA GLU A 189 -6.60 17.48 5.08
C GLU A 189 -6.64 18.87 5.75
N ALA A 190 -7.14 18.95 6.99
CA ALA A 190 -7.14 20.18 7.76
C ALA A 190 -5.72 20.74 7.99
N LYS A 191 -4.73 19.91 8.30
CA LYS A 191 -3.34 20.34 8.45
C LYS A 191 -2.69 20.75 7.12
N THR A 192 -3.08 20.14 6.01
CA THR A 192 -2.56 20.49 4.68
C THR A 192 -3.15 21.81 4.19
N SER A 193 -4.42 22.08 4.47
CA SER A 193 -5.09 23.35 4.14
C SER A 193 -4.61 24.54 4.99
N LEU A 194 -4.12 24.29 6.20
CA LEU A 194 -3.52 25.29 7.08
C LEU A 194 -2.08 25.69 6.72
N ARG A 195 -1.52 25.12 5.64
CA ARG A 195 -0.23 25.52 5.08
C ARG A 195 -0.44 26.49 3.92
N PRO A 196 -0.78 27.79 4.20
CA PRO A 196 -0.98 28.76 3.15
C PRO A 196 0.38 29.04 2.50
N ASN A 197 0.43 28.89 1.18
CA ASN A 197 1.30 29.57 0.24
C ASN A 197 2.68 29.99 0.77
N ALA A 198 3.57 29.04 1.02
CA ALA A 198 5.00 29.29 1.04
C ALA A 198 5.57 29.21 -0.40
N ARG A 199 4.82 29.75 -1.37
CA ARG A 199 5.21 29.87 -2.79
C ARG A 199 4.77 31.24 -3.31
N GLU A 200 5.25 32.31 -2.65
CA GLU A 200 5.45 33.62 -3.24
C GLU A 200 6.89 34.06 -3.04
#